data_a75ed0d761199a7c051946f3c4b1f937
#
_entry.id   a75ed0d761199a7c051946f3c4b1f937
#
_cell.length_a   1.000
_cell.length_b   1.000
_cell.length_c   1.000
_cell.angle_alpha   90.00
_cell.angle_beta   90.00
_cell.angle_gamma   90.00
#
_symmetry.space_group_name_H-M   'P 1'
#
loop_
_entity.id
_entity.type
_entity.pdbx_description
1 polymer ?
#
loop_
_entity_poly.entity_id
_entity_poly.type
_entity_poly.pdbx_seq_one_letter_code
_entity_poly.pdbx_strand_id
1 'polypeptide(L)'
;MSPEDPQVFKSFLDILDYKPAYQVIALFAPVGLPDEPTPRGRHCDRDARRILGRPRSSAIVSAPARTALNKSTFEEAAAANGGHLSPISWRQLVRVSEVDKDIAPYWQRTVFEVHPELSFYQLNEDQPVQFSKHSQSGLEERGTLLTKRFPGVERIINARLPRVRPAHFLDAAACLWTARRIVSRAVNRLPEDPEWDSLGLRMEMVR
;
A
#
# COMPACT_ATOMS: atom_id res chain seq x y z
N MET A 1 16.00 7.50 15.13
CA MET A 1 14.80 7.53 16.00
C MET A 1 14.18 6.15 15.94
N SER A 2 13.90 5.51 17.09
CA SER A 2 13.24 4.21 17.14
C SER A 2 11.75 4.35 16.79
N PRO A 3 11.12 3.29 16.23
CA PRO A 3 9.68 3.30 16.02
C PRO A 3 8.89 3.44 17.33
N GLU A 4 7.74 4.09 17.24
CA GLU A 4 6.75 4.13 18.31
C GLU A 4 5.87 2.88 18.31
N ASP A 5 5.06 2.72 19.36
CA ASP A 5 4.09 1.64 19.43
C ASP A 5 3.01 1.82 18.35
N PRO A 6 2.60 0.74 17.68
CA PRO A 6 1.58 0.83 16.64
C PRO A 6 0.22 1.20 17.23
N GLN A 7 -0.53 2.00 16.48
CA GLN A 7 -1.88 2.43 16.81
C GLN A 7 -2.86 2.01 15.72
N VAL A 8 -4.13 1.90 16.07
CA VAL A 8 -5.22 1.66 15.12
C VAL A 8 -6.08 2.91 15.04
N PHE A 9 -6.15 3.49 13.85
CA PHE A 9 -7.05 4.59 13.55
C PHE A 9 -8.38 4.05 13.01
N LYS A 10 -9.47 4.77 13.27
CA LYS A 10 -10.81 4.37 12.82
C LYS A 10 -11.02 4.68 11.34
N SER A 11 -10.44 5.79 10.87
CA SER A 11 -10.56 6.29 9.52
C SER A 11 -9.23 6.81 8.95
N PHE A 12 -9.17 7.00 7.63
CA PHE A 12 -8.04 7.66 7.00
C PHE A 12 -7.96 9.14 7.39
N LEU A 13 -9.11 9.79 7.58
CA LEU A 13 -9.17 11.18 8.03
C LEU A 13 -8.53 11.36 9.41
N ASP A 14 -8.70 10.41 10.34
CA ASP A 14 -8.05 10.46 11.66
C ASP A 14 -6.51 10.49 11.55
N ILE A 15 -5.96 9.88 10.49
CA ILE A 15 -4.52 9.91 10.22
C ILE A 15 -4.11 11.28 9.66
N LEU A 16 -4.91 11.87 8.77
CA LEU A 16 -4.63 13.18 8.18
C LEU A 16 -4.71 14.30 9.22
N ASP A 17 -5.66 14.20 10.16
CA ASP A 17 -5.91 15.18 11.21
C ASP A 17 -5.05 14.97 12.46
N TYR A 18 -4.23 13.93 12.52
CA TYR A 18 -3.41 13.59 13.69
C TYR A 18 -2.45 14.73 14.07
N LYS A 19 -2.30 14.95 15.37
CA LYS A 19 -1.42 16.00 15.91
C LYS A 19 -0.37 15.39 16.87
N PRO A 20 0.90 15.73 16.70
CA PRO A 20 1.47 16.58 15.65
C PRO A 20 1.35 15.92 14.27
N ALA A 21 1.20 16.72 13.21
CA ALA A 21 1.03 16.21 11.85
C ALA A 21 2.23 15.38 11.40
N TYR A 22 1.95 14.28 10.70
CA TYR A 22 3.01 13.45 10.13
C TYR A 22 3.71 14.16 8.97
N GLN A 23 5.03 14.08 8.95
CA GLN A 23 5.84 14.57 7.83
C GLN A 23 5.64 13.73 6.56
N VAL A 24 5.51 12.42 6.72
CA VAL A 24 5.28 11.46 5.65
C VAL A 24 4.30 10.39 6.12
N ILE A 25 3.32 10.09 5.30
CA ILE A 25 2.38 8.98 5.46
C ILE A 25 2.61 8.01 4.30
N ALA A 26 3.18 6.85 4.58
CA ALA A 26 3.32 5.75 3.62
C ALA A 26 2.06 4.88 3.69
N LEU A 27 1.17 5.04 2.72
CA LEU A 27 -0.15 4.44 2.71
C LEU A 27 -0.17 3.17 1.85
N PHE A 28 -0.60 2.05 2.43
CA PHE A 28 -0.88 0.82 1.68
C PHE A 28 -2.34 0.81 1.20
N ALA A 29 -2.64 1.71 0.31
CA ALA A 29 -3.90 1.77 -0.45
C ALA A 29 -3.66 2.58 -1.73
N PRO A 30 -4.41 2.35 -2.82
CA PRO A 30 -4.30 3.14 -4.03
C PRO A 30 -4.57 4.63 -3.78
N VAL A 31 -3.70 5.48 -4.33
CA VAL A 31 -3.85 6.93 -4.39
C VAL A 31 -3.90 7.34 -5.87
N GLY A 32 -5.00 8.00 -6.26
CA GLY A 32 -5.32 8.21 -7.67
C GLY A 32 -5.88 6.95 -8.33
N LEU A 33 -7.06 7.08 -8.92
CA LEU A 33 -7.80 5.97 -9.51
C LEU A 33 -8.14 6.26 -10.97
N PRO A 34 -8.09 5.24 -11.85
CA PRO A 34 -8.60 5.40 -13.19
C PRO A 34 -10.12 5.62 -13.15
N ASP A 35 -10.62 6.51 -13.98
CA ASP A 35 -12.06 6.75 -14.10
C ASP A 35 -12.76 5.58 -14.78
N GLU A 36 -12.10 5.00 -15.79
CA GLU A 36 -12.58 3.86 -16.55
C GLU A 36 -11.81 2.57 -16.21
N PRO A 37 -12.43 1.40 -16.38
CA PRO A 37 -11.80 0.12 -16.11
C PRO A 37 -10.51 -0.10 -16.90
N THR A 38 -9.44 -0.45 -16.21
CA THR A 38 -8.17 -0.80 -16.82
C THR A 38 -7.84 -2.27 -16.51
N PRO A 39 -7.92 -3.19 -17.48
CA PRO A 39 -7.81 -4.63 -17.25
C PRO A 39 -6.53 -5.07 -16.53
N ARG A 40 -5.45 -4.32 -16.73
CA ARG A 40 -4.14 -4.59 -16.09
C ARG A 40 -3.79 -3.60 -14.99
N GLY A 41 -4.74 -2.74 -14.58
CA GLY A 41 -4.52 -1.69 -13.61
C GLY A 41 -3.72 -0.50 -14.14
N ARG A 42 -3.44 0.45 -13.25
CA ARG A 42 -2.65 1.66 -13.52
C ARG A 42 -1.22 1.30 -13.99
N HIS A 43 -0.51 2.26 -14.54
CA HIS A 43 0.89 2.05 -14.97
C HIS A 43 1.76 1.62 -13.77
N CYS A 44 1.62 2.26 -12.61
CA CYS A 44 2.33 1.87 -11.39
C CYS A 44 2.06 0.42 -10.97
N ASP A 45 0.81 -0.07 -11.09
CA ASP A 45 0.46 -1.46 -10.78
C ASP A 45 1.18 -2.45 -11.71
N ARG A 46 1.30 -2.11 -13.01
CA ARG A 46 2.01 -2.93 -14.01
C ARG A 46 3.51 -2.98 -13.75
N ASP A 47 4.10 -1.83 -13.44
CA ASP A 47 5.54 -1.72 -13.13
C ASP A 47 5.89 -2.46 -11.85
N ALA A 48 5.08 -2.31 -10.80
CA ALA A 48 5.24 -3.03 -9.54
C ALA A 48 5.23 -4.56 -9.77
N ARG A 49 4.29 -5.07 -10.60
CA ARG A 49 4.26 -6.50 -10.95
C ARG A 49 5.48 -6.95 -11.73
N ARG A 50 5.97 -6.12 -12.65
CA ARG A 50 7.17 -6.43 -13.45
C ARG A 50 8.40 -6.55 -12.55
N ILE A 51 8.56 -5.62 -11.59
CA ILE A 51 9.67 -5.61 -10.64
C ILE A 51 9.62 -6.85 -9.74
N LEU A 52 8.47 -7.14 -9.15
CA LEU A 52 8.34 -8.27 -8.22
C LEU A 52 8.49 -9.63 -8.89
N GLY A 53 8.10 -9.76 -10.16
CA GLY A 53 8.13 -11.03 -10.85
C GLY A 53 7.28 -12.12 -10.18
N ARG A 54 7.32 -13.35 -10.73
CA ARG A 54 6.64 -14.50 -10.11
C ARG A 54 7.45 -15.04 -8.94
N PRO A 55 6.82 -15.49 -7.85
CA PRO A 55 5.37 -15.55 -7.64
C PRO A 55 4.76 -14.29 -7.02
N ARG A 56 5.57 -13.29 -6.67
CA ARG A 56 5.14 -12.12 -5.85
C ARG A 56 4.35 -11.08 -6.63
N SER A 57 4.41 -11.05 -7.94
CA SER A 57 3.60 -10.15 -8.77
C SER A 57 2.08 -10.27 -8.50
N SER A 58 1.61 -11.44 -8.09
CA SER A 58 0.20 -11.66 -7.71
C SER A 58 -0.25 -10.91 -6.47
N ALA A 59 0.68 -10.39 -5.65
CA ALA A 59 0.35 -9.57 -4.49
C ALA A 59 -0.11 -8.17 -4.87
N ILE A 60 0.28 -7.68 -6.06
CA ILE A 60 -0.15 -6.38 -6.58
C ILE A 60 -1.54 -6.53 -7.20
N VAL A 61 -2.53 -6.13 -6.44
CA VAL A 61 -3.93 -6.06 -6.91
C VAL A 61 -4.10 -4.75 -7.67
N SER A 62 -4.74 -4.80 -8.85
CA SER A 62 -5.04 -3.59 -9.61
C SER A 62 -5.97 -2.68 -8.84
N ALA A 63 -5.69 -1.38 -8.85
CA ALA A 63 -6.64 -0.39 -8.35
C ALA A 63 -7.96 -0.49 -9.16
N PRO A 64 -9.11 -0.36 -8.49
CA PRO A 64 -10.40 -0.35 -9.17
C PRO A 64 -10.60 0.94 -9.97
N ALA A 65 -11.50 0.92 -10.95
CA ALA A 65 -12.03 2.15 -11.51
C ALA A 65 -12.86 2.88 -10.48
N ARG A 66 -12.84 4.22 -10.50
CA ARG A 66 -13.62 5.05 -9.56
C ARG A 66 -15.11 4.78 -9.66
N THR A 67 -15.61 4.45 -10.85
CA THR A 67 -17.00 4.06 -11.09
C THR A 67 -17.46 2.83 -10.30
N ALA A 68 -16.52 1.97 -9.84
CA ALA A 68 -16.83 0.78 -9.04
C ALA A 68 -17.01 1.08 -7.55
N LEU A 69 -16.54 2.22 -7.04
CA LEU A 69 -16.49 2.49 -5.58
C LEU A 69 -17.87 2.62 -4.93
N ASN A 70 -18.86 3.16 -5.64
CA ASN A 70 -20.18 3.49 -5.10
C ASN A 70 -21.24 2.44 -5.43
N LYS A 71 -20.82 1.17 -5.63
CA LYS A 71 -21.74 0.07 -5.93
C LYS A 71 -22.09 -0.70 -4.66
N SER A 72 -23.34 -1.15 -4.59
CA SER A 72 -23.88 -1.83 -3.41
C SER A 72 -23.61 -3.33 -3.39
N THR A 73 -23.41 -3.93 -4.57
CA THR A 73 -23.14 -5.37 -4.70
C THR A 73 -21.82 -5.64 -5.43
N PHE A 74 -21.30 -6.86 -5.22
CA PHE A 74 -20.09 -7.31 -5.94
C PHE A 74 -20.32 -7.33 -7.45
N GLU A 75 -21.48 -7.78 -7.89
CA GLU A 75 -21.85 -7.91 -9.30
C GLU A 75 -21.89 -6.53 -9.99
N GLU A 76 -22.51 -5.55 -9.35
CA GLU A 76 -22.55 -4.16 -9.84
C GLU A 76 -21.15 -3.55 -9.90
N ALA A 77 -20.35 -3.74 -8.85
CA ALA A 77 -18.98 -3.23 -8.80
C ALA A 77 -18.09 -3.92 -9.84
N ALA A 78 -18.23 -5.24 -10.01
CA ALA A 78 -17.49 -5.99 -11.00
C ALA A 78 -17.86 -5.55 -12.42
N ALA A 79 -19.14 -5.35 -12.71
CA ALA A 79 -19.61 -4.84 -14.00
C ALA A 79 -19.04 -3.43 -14.27
N ALA A 80 -19.14 -2.52 -13.30
CA ALA A 80 -18.59 -1.17 -13.38
C ALA A 80 -17.04 -1.16 -13.53
N ASN A 81 -16.36 -2.22 -13.09
CA ASN A 81 -14.93 -2.42 -13.23
C ASN A 81 -14.57 -3.29 -14.46
N GLY A 82 -15.45 -3.36 -15.47
CA GLY A 82 -15.23 -4.12 -16.71
C GLY A 82 -15.06 -5.62 -16.51
N GLY A 83 -15.65 -6.21 -15.48
CA GLY A 83 -15.55 -7.63 -15.13
C GLY A 83 -14.23 -8.04 -14.45
N HIS A 84 -13.33 -7.11 -14.17
CA HIS A 84 -11.98 -7.40 -13.65
C HIS A 84 -11.81 -7.16 -12.13
N LEU A 85 -12.92 -7.17 -11.37
CA LEU A 85 -12.86 -7.04 -9.91
C LEU A 85 -12.74 -8.42 -9.26
N SER A 86 -11.69 -8.59 -8.43
CA SER A 86 -11.54 -9.82 -7.65
C SER A 86 -12.32 -9.74 -6.33
N PRO A 87 -12.68 -10.89 -5.70
CA PRO A 87 -13.27 -10.88 -4.36
C PRO A 87 -12.38 -10.22 -3.28
N ILE A 88 -11.06 -10.22 -3.50
CA ILE A 88 -10.12 -9.52 -2.61
C ILE A 88 -10.25 -8.01 -2.80
N SER A 89 -10.27 -7.54 -4.04
CA SER A 89 -10.47 -6.12 -4.37
C SER A 89 -11.81 -5.61 -3.83
N TRP A 90 -12.89 -6.37 -4.01
CA TRP A 90 -14.21 -6.03 -3.47
C TRP A 90 -14.19 -5.73 -1.97
N ARG A 91 -13.55 -6.60 -1.18
CA ARG A 91 -13.43 -6.40 0.28
C ARG A 91 -12.62 -5.16 0.66
N GLN A 92 -11.80 -4.64 -0.26
CA GLN A 92 -10.98 -3.45 -0.04
C GLN A 92 -11.65 -2.17 -0.54
N LEU A 93 -12.73 -2.26 -1.34
CA LEU A 93 -13.36 -1.07 -1.93
C LEU A 93 -13.78 -0.02 -0.90
N VAL A 94 -14.27 -0.43 0.26
CA VAL A 94 -14.66 0.51 1.34
C VAL A 94 -13.47 1.36 1.76
N ARG A 95 -12.28 0.76 1.92
CA ARG A 95 -11.07 1.50 2.29
C ARG A 95 -10.52 2.35 1.16
N VAL A 96 -10.60 1.84 -0.08
CA VAL A 96 -10.22 2.61 -1.27
C VAL A 96 -11.13 3.82 -1.44
N SER A 97 -12.44 3.65 -1.26
CA SER A 97 -13.42 4.73 -1.30
C SER A 97 -13.20 5.78 -0.21
N GLU A 98 -12.81 5.35 1.00
CA GLU A 98 -12.48 6.24 2.10
C GLU A 98 -11.27 7.11 1.74
N VAL A 99 -10.20 6.51 1.20
CA VAL A 99 -9.02 7.26 0.76
C VAL A 99 -9.35 8.19 -0.39
N ASP A 100 -10.05 7.71 -1.43
CA ASP A 100 -10.42 8.52 -2.61
C ASP A 100 -11.29 9.73 -2.25
N LYS A 101 -12.13 9.61 -1.23
CA LYS A 101 -12.97 10.70 -0.72
C LYS A 101 -12.17 11.77 0.02
N ASP A 102 -11.20 11.36 0.84
CA ASP A 102 -10.54 12.26 1.79
C ASP A 102 -9.21 12.80 1.26
N ILE A 103 -8.65 12.18 0.20
CA ILE A 103 -7.39 12.62 -0.42
C ILE A 103 -7.62 13.77 -1.39
N ALA A 104 -6.75 14.78 -1.36
CA ALA A 104 -6.72 15.86 -2.35
C ALA A 104 -5.30 15.99 -2.92
N PRO A 105 -5.10 16.60 -4.11
CA PRO A 105 -3.78 16.67 -4.75
C PRO A 105 -2.67 17.25 -3.86
N TYR A 106 -2.98 18.21 -3.01
CA TYR A 106 -1.98 18.80 -2.09
C TYR A 106 -1.45 17.81 -1.06
N TRP A 107 -2.24 16.77 -0.69
CA TRP A 107 -1.80 15.73 0.23
C TRP A 107 -0.69 14.85 -0.34
N GLN A 108 -0.53 14.78 -1.66
CA GLN A 108 0.57 14.02 -2.28
C GLN A 108 1.97 14.60 -2.05
N ARG A 109 2.07 15.67 -1.26
CA ARG A 109 3.33 16.14 -0.67
C ARG A 109 3.71 15.38 0.62
N THR A 110 2.70 14.78 1.26
CA THR A 110 2.83 14.10 2.55
C THR A 110 2.41 12.63 2.46
N VAL A 111 1.36 12.32 1.70
CA VAL A 111 0.81 10.98 1.52
C VAL A 111 1.39 10.34 0.26
N PHE A 112 1.98 9.16 0.42
CA PHE A 112 2.60 8.40 -0.66
C PHE A 112 2.04 6.98 -0.66
N GLU A 113 1.59 6.51 -1.82
CA GLU A 113 1.22 5.10 -1.98
C GLU A 113 2.48 4.23 -1.91
N VAL A 114 2.46 3.26 -1.02
CA VAL A 114 3.54 2.30 -0.82
C VAL A 114 2.95 0.90 -0.78
N HIS A 115 3.58 -0.04 -1.46
CA HIS A 115 3.18 -1.44 -1.39
C HIS A 115 4.20 -2.25 -0.57
N PRO A 116 3.78 -2.95 0.52
CA PRO A 116 4.70 -3.69 1.40
C PRO A 116 5.61 -4.69 0.67
N GLU A 117 5.11 -5.39 -0.36
CA GLU A 117 5.93 -6.33 -1.12
C GLU A 117 7.06 -5.64 -1.91
N LEU A 118 6.88 -4.39 -2.34
CA LEU A 118 7.97 -3.60 -2.94
C LEU A 118 8.99 -3.18 -1.88
N SER A 119 8.54 -2.85 -0.68
CA SER A 119 9.42 -2.56 0.45
C SER A 119 10.24 -3.81 0.83
N PHE A 120 9.60 -4.98 0.92
CA PHE A 120 10.30 -6.24 1.18
C PHE A 120 11.26 -6.63 0.05
N TYR A 121 10.91 -6.38 -1.19
CA TYR A 121 11.81 -6.57 -2.32
C TYR A 121 13.12 -5.79 -2.13
N GLN A 122 13.03 -4.52 -1.75
CA GLN A 122 14.21 -3.70 -1.48
C GLN A 122 14.96 -4.11 -0.21
N LEU A 123 14.24 -4.46 0.86
CA LEU A 123 14.83 -5.00 2.09
C LEU A 123 15.63 -6.27 1.81
N ASN A 124 15.21 -7.05 0.82
CA ASN A 124 15.82 -8.29 0.36
C ASN A 124 16.77 -8.07 -0.84
N GLU A 125 17.42 -6.91 -0.92
CA GLU A 125 18.45 -6.60 -1.92
C GLU A 125 17.96 -6.78 -3.37
N ASP A 126 16.79 -6.21 -3.65
CA ASP A 126 16.10 -6.28 -4.95
C ASP A 126 15.82 -7.73 -5.41
N GLN A 127 15.52 -8.60 -4.45
CA GLN A 127 15.05 -9.97 -4.71
C GLN A 127 13.65 -10.19 -4.10
N PRO A 128 12.76 -10.90 -4.79
CA PRO A 128 11.45 -11.21 -4.22
C PRO A 128 11.58 -12.15 -3.01
N VAL A 129 10.77 -11.90 -1.98
CA VAL A 129 10.67 -12.82 -0.85
C VAL A 129 10.10 -14.17 -1.29
N GLN A 130 10.58 -15.25 -0.69
CA GLN A 130 10.26 -16.61 -1.14
C GLN A 130 8.87 -17.06 -0.68
N PHE A 131 8.55 -16.83 0.60
CA PHE A 131 7.36 -17.42 1.21
C PHE A 131 6.18 -16.45 1.25
N SER A 132 4.96 -17.01 1.20
CA SER A 132 3.72 -16.24 1.33
C SER A 132 3.64 -15.59 2.71
N LYS A 133 3.20 -14.33 2.79
CA LYS A 133 2.95 -13.65 4.07
C LYS A 133 1.88 -14.31 4.94
N HIS A 134 1.16 -15.28 4.41
CA HIS A 134 0.15 -16.06 5.13
C HIS A 134 0.70 -17.37 5.73
N SER A 135 1.96 -17.73 5.44
CA SER A 135 2.65 -18.87 6.04
C SER A 135 3.55 -18.41 7.20
N GLN A 136 3.84 -19.32 8.12
CA GLN A 136 4.76 -19.07 9.22
C GLN A 136 6.15 -18.67 8.70
N SER A 137 6.71 -19.43 7.74
CA SER A 137 7.99 -19.10 7.10
C SER A 137 8.01 -17.72 6.44
N GLY A 138 6.88 -17.29 5.86
CA GLY A 138 6.78 -15.97 5.25
C GLY A 138 6.71 -14.83 6.27
N LEU A 139 6.14 -15.07 7.45
CA LEU A 139 6.18 -14.11 8.56
C LEU A 139 7.60 -13.99 9.12
N GLU A 140 8.29 -15.13 9.32
CA GLU A 140 9.66 -15.18 9.81
C GLU A 140 10.65 -14.52 8.85
N GLU A 141 10.55 -14.82 7.54
CA GLU A 141 11.37 -14.20 6.49
C GLU A 141 11.26 -12.66 6.53
N ARG A 142 10.04 -12.14 6.54
CA ARG A 142 9.80 -10.69 6.57
C ARG A 142 10.24 -10.06 7.90
N GLY A 143 10.01 -10.73 9.01
CA GLY A 143 10.49 -10.29 10.32
C GLY A 143 12.01 -10.16 10.36
N THR A 144 12.72 -11.16 9.87
CA THR A 144 14.20 -11.18 9.78
C THR A 144 14.73 -10.03 8.91
N LEU A 145 14.13 -9.80 7.74
CA LEU A 145 14.52 -8.71 6.85
C LEU A 145 14.35 -7.34 7.51
N LEU A 146 13.23 -7.12 8.18
CA LEU A 146 12.96 -5.89 8.91
C LEU A 146 13.95 -5.69 10.05
N THR A 147 14.14 -6.70 10.90
CA THR A 147 15.04 -6.62 12.06
C THR A 147 16.49 -6.31 11.64
N LYS A 148 16.94 -6.89 10.52
CA LYS A 148 18.27 -6.64 9.97
C LYS A 148 18.49 -5.19 9.52
N ARG A 149 17.45 -4.54 8.97
CA ARG A 149 17.56 -3.24 8.28
C ARG A 149 16.86 -2.08 8.99
N PHE A 150 16.09 -2.35 10.01
CA PHE A 150 15.28 -1.36 10.70
C PHE A 150 15.39 -1.51 12.23
N PRO A 151 16.42 -0.92 12.87
CA PRO A 151 16.63 -1.01 14.30
C PRO A 151 15.42 -0.57 15.11
N GLY A 152 15.02 -1.37 16.11
CA GLY A 152 13.88 -1.11 17.00
C GLY A 152 12.51 -1.50 16.41
N VAL A 153 12.47 -2.12 15.23
CA VAL A 153 11.22 -2.57 14.59
C VAL A 153 10.51 -3.67 15.37
N GLU A 154 11.22 -4.38 16.23
CA GLU A 154 10.68 -5.43 17.10
C GLU A 154 9.49 -4.93 17.92
N ARG A 155 9.49 -3.64 18.29
CA ARG A 155 8.39 -2.99 18.99
C ARG A 155 7.07 -3.03 18.19
N ILE A 156 7.15 -2.92 16.86
CA ILE A 156 5.99 -3.01 15.97
C ILE A 156 5.63 -4.46 15.68
N ILE A 157 6.59 -5.26 15.21
CA ILE A 157 6.30 -6.61 14.71
C ILE A 157 5.87 -7.58 15.81
N ASN A 158 6.28 -7.32 17.07
CA ASN A 158 5.88 -8.10 18.24
C ASN A 158 4.65 -7.55 18.95
N ALA A 159 4.11 -6.42 18.50
CA ALA A 159 2.91 -5.83 19.09
C ALA A 159 1.71 -6.80 18.99
N ARG A 160 0.76 -6.62 19.92
CA ARG A 160 -0.49 -7.38 19.94
C ARG A 160 -1.63 -6.39 20.15
N LEU A 161 -2.41 -6.19 19.12
CA LEU A 161 -3.61 -5.36 19.14
C LEU A 161 -4.83 -6.19 18.76
N PRO A 162 -5.99 -5.94 19.38
CA PRO A 162 -7.21 -6.67 19.06
C PRO A 162 -7.53 -6.60 17.56
N ARG A 163 -7.89 -7.74 16.98
CA ARG A 163 -8.28 -7.90 15.57
C ARG A 163 -7.18 -7.56 14.53
N VAL A 164 -5.93 -7.36 14.95
CA VAL A 164 -4.79 -7.14 14.05
C VAL A 164 -3.97 -8.42 13.95
N ARG A 165 -3.77 -8.92 12.73
CA ARG A 165 -2.98 -10.13 12.47
C ARG A 165 -1.49 -9.79 12.36
N PRO A 166 -0.58 -10.73 12.67
CA PRO A 166 0.88 -10.52 12.58
C PRO A 166 1.34 -9.95 11.23
N ALA A 167 0.77 -10.43 10.12
CA ALA A 167 1.11 -9.93 8.79
C ALA A 167 0.83 -8.41 8.63
N HIS A 168 -0.17 -7.86 9.32
CA HIS A 168 -0.48 -6.43 9.23
C HIS A 168 0.59 -5.56 9.92
N PHE A 169 1.18 -6.05 11.01
CA PHE A 169 2.30 -5.35 11.67
C PHE A 169 3.54 -5.36 10.79
N LEU A 170 3.82 -6.46 10.09
CA LEU A 170 4.92 -6.55 9.14
C LEU A 170 4.69 -5.62 7.94
N ASP A 171 3.48 -5.59 7.37
CA ASP A 171 3.13 -4.68 6.29
C ASP A 171 3.28 -3.21 6.73
N ALA A 172 2.78 -2.84 7.92
CA ALA A 172 2.91 -1.49 8.47
C ALA A 172 4.37 -1.10 8.74
N ALA A 173 5.17 -2.02 9.29
CA ALA A 173 6.60 -1.81 9.53
C ALA A 173 7.38 -1.61 8.21
N ALA A 174 7.05 -2.36 7.16
CA ALA A 174 7.65 -2.20 5.84
C ALA A 174 7.29 -0.84 5.21
N CYS A 175 6.02 -0.40 5.33
CA CYS A 175 5.61 0.93 4.91
C CYS A 175 6.33 2.03 5.71
N LEU A 176 6.46 1.90 7.03
CA LEU A 176 7.19 2.84 7.87
C LEU A 176 8.69 2.91 7.48
N TRP A 177 9.31 1.78 7.17
CA TRP A 177 10.67 1.75 6.66
C TRP A 177 10.80 2.56 5.35
N THR A 178 9.84 2.40 4.43
CA THR A 178 9.80 3.19 3.19
C THR A 178 9.51 4.68 3.48
N ALA A 179 8.64 5.01 4.44
CA ALA A 179 8.41 6.40 4.85
C ALA A 179 9.70 7.09 5.30
N ARG A 180 10.56 6.41 6.06
CA ARG A 180 11.89 6.96 6.46
C ARG A 180 12.79 7.21 5.24
N ARG A 181 12.73 6.33 4.23
CA ARG A 181 13.48 6.52 2.99
C ARG A 181 12.95 7.67 2.16
N ILE A 182 11.63 7.92 2.18
CA ILE A 182 11.02 9.10 1.55
C ILE A 182 11.57 10.38 2.20
N VAL A 183 11.63 10.45 3.52
CA VAL A 183 12.20 11.59 4.25
C VAL A 183 13.66 11.84 3.85
N SER A 184 14.45 10.77 3.69
CA SER A 184 15.86 10.86 3.27
C SER A 184 16.05 10.98 1.76
N ARG A 185 14.96 11.05 0.97
CA ARG A 185 14.97 11.10 -0.50
C ARG A 185 15.67 9.90 -1.17
N ALA A 186 15.66 8.75 -0.52
CA ALA A 186 16.30 7.51 -0.98
C ALA A 186 15.28 6.53 -1.58
N VAL A 187 14.36 7.03 -2.40
CA VAL A 187 13.26 6.26 -2.99
C VAL A 187 13.14 6.48 -4.49
N ASN A 188 12.54 5.51 -5.16
CA ASN A 188 12.16 5.60 -6.57
C ASN A 188 10.64 5.66 -6.70
N ARG A 189 10.15 6.33 -7.75
CA ARG A 189 8.73 6.39 -8.13
C ARG A 189 8.44 5.40 -9.24
N LEU A 190 7.25 4.85 -9.23
CA LEU A 190 6.73 3.94 -10.25
C LEU A 190 5.38 4.46 -10.73
N PRO A 191 5.25 4.78 -12.01
CA PRO A 191 6.32 4.96 -12.99
C PRO A 191 7.15 6.23 -12.70
N GLU A 192 8.23 6.42 -13.42
CA GLU A 192 9.05 7.64 -13.31
C GLU A 192 8.25 8.88 -13.74
N ASP A 193 7.42 8.73 -14.79
CA ASP A 193 6.47 9.75 -15.26
C ASP A 193 5.03 9.23 -15.01
N PRO A 194 4.36 9.67 -13.94
CA PRO A 194 3.06 9.15 -13.54
C PRO A 194 1.90 9.72 -14.37
N GLU A 195 0.94 8.87 -14.66
CA GLU A 195 -0.38 9.28 -15.13
C GLU A 195 -1.12 10.06 -14.02
N TRP A 196 -2.03 10.94 -14.42
CA TRP A 196 -2.88 11.71 -13.52
C TRP A 196 -4.32 11.25 -13.69
N ASP A 197 -5.06 11.21 -12.59
CA ASP A 197 -6.49 10.95 -12.64
C ASP A 197 -7.30 12.24 -12.85
N SER A 198 -8.62 12.12 -13.02
CA SER A 198 -9.52 13.26 -13.23
C SER A 198 -9.61 14.23 -12.04
N LEU A 199 -9.20 13.78 -10.84
CA LEU A 199 -9.16 14.65 -9.65
C LEU A 199 -7.80 15.34 -9.47
N GLY A 200 -6.86 15.15 -10.41
CA GLY A 200 -5.53 15.72 -10.36
C GLY A 200 -4.59 15.00 -9.39
N LEU A 201 -4.85 13.75 -9.10
CA LEU A 201 -3.97 12.89 -8.32
C LEU A 201 -3.01 12.12 -9.24
N ARG A 202 -1.75 12.05 -8.86
CA ARG A 202 -0.77 11.19 -9.54
C ARG A 202 -1.03 9.74 -9.18
N MET A 203 -1.13 8.89 -10.19
CA MET A 203 -1.23 7.44 -10.04
C MET A 203 0.17 6.83 -10.00
N GLU A 204 0.79 6.88 -8.81
CA GLU A 204 2.18 6.42 -8.60
C GLU A 204 2.31 5.60 -7.34
N MET A 205 3.30 4.69 -7.31
CA MET A 205 3.78 4.03 -6.10
C MET A 205 5.21 4.47 -5.79
N VAL A 206 5.57 4.48 -4.52
CA VAL A 206 6.92 4.81 -4.07
C VAL A 206 7.58 3.56 -3.45
N ARG A 207 8.83 3.29 -3.81
CA ARG A 207 9.62 2.18 -3.28
C ARG A 207 11.05 2.58 -2.91
#